data_a6214160e470d310e4824a1db3ddb1ed
#
_entry.id   a6214160e470d310e4824a1db3ddb1ed
#
_cell.length_a   1.000
_cell.length_b   1.000
_cell.length_c   1.000
_cell.angle_alpha   90.00
_cell.angle_beta   90.00
_cell.angle_gamma   90.00
#
_symmetry.space_group_name_H-M   'P 1'
#
loop_
_entity.id
_entity.type
_entity.pdbx_description
1 polymer ?
#
loop_
_entity_poly.entity_id
_entity_poly.type
_entity_poly.pdbx_seq_one_letter_code
_entity_poly.pdbx_strand_id
1 'polypeptide(L)'
;DYRGISFNIEAGCVLAIAPPREIVITKEIDDLVKIPSIFSIVPVYDESITYMTVETSQPRIIIQLPLADFRKYSLLDQGMLMTETLNAMVIIPALIYTLDEVKRTNYSERYHYDDDGCVWYASLRKVLSEKFNCDIGSQEFDSSNTMELAQRLVEEPMRKALDTLLTLGATQNGDGN
;
A
#
# COMPACT_ATOMS: atom_id res chain seq x y z
N ASP A 1 -19.39 -42.03 5.91
CA ASP A 1 -20.73 -42.41 5.46
C ASP A 1 -21.75 -42.13 6.59
N TYR A 2 -22.56 -41.05 6.47
CA TYR A 2 -23.52 -40.63 7.48
C TYR A 2 -24.94 -41.15 7.19
N ARG A 3 -25.09 -42.23 6.40
CA ARG A 3 -26.39 -42.77 6.02
C ARG A 3 -27.10 -43.32 7.25
N GLY A 4 -28.25 -42.74 7.57
CA GLY A 4 -29.11 -43.18 8.67
C GLY A 4 -28.95 -42.37 9.98
N ILE A 5 -28.11 -41.35 10.02
CA ILE A 5 -28.00 -40.46 11.15
C ILE A 5 -28.78 -39.17 10.85
N SER A 6 -29.83 -38.88 11.64
CA SER A 6 -30.51 -37.59 11.55
C SER A 6 -29.94 -36.63 12.59
N PHE A 7 -29.56 -35.43 12.13
CA PHE A 7 -29.13 -34.36 13.02
C PHE A 7 -30.24 -33.32 13.15
N ASN A 8 -30.58 -32.97 14.36
CA ASN A 8 -31.50 -31.89 14.61
C ASN A 8 -30.68 -30.58 14.67
N ILE A 9 -30.79 -29.73 13.65
CA ILE A 9 -30.03 -28.52 13.53
C ILE A 9 -30.98 -27.35 13.75
N GLU A 10 -30.76 -26.60 14.81
CA GLU A 10 -31.54 -25.39 15.13
C GLU A 10 -31.07 -24.21 14.31
N ALA A 11 -31.98 -23.28 14.04
CA ALA A 11 -31.65 -22.06 13.31
C ALA A 11 -30.58 -21.26 14.08
N GLY A 12 -29.45 -20.96 13.42
CA GLY A 12 -28.30 -20.27 14.02
C GLY A 12 -27.15 -21.18 14.42
N CYS A 13 -27.28 -22.51 14.30
CA CYS A 13 -26.16 -23.42 14.54
C CYS A 13 -25.05 -23.24 13.48
N VAL A 14 -23.82 -23.11 13.93
CA VAL A 14 -22.64 -23.13 13.06
C VAL A 14 -22.31 -24.56 12.67
N LEU A 15 -22.56 -24.94 11.42
CA LEU A 15 -22.36 -26.29 10.91
C LEU A 15 -20.89 -26.61 10.57
N ALA A 16 -20.12 -25.62 10.22
CA ALA A 16 -18.70 -25.74 9.98
C ALA A 16 -18.00 -24.39 10.13
N ILE A 17 -16.83 -24.39 10.73
CA ILE A 17 -15.90 -23.26 10.73
C ILE A 17 -14.67 -23.72 9.97
N ALA A 18 -14.44 -23.16 8.80
CA ALA A 18 -13.16 -23.31 8.13
C ALA A 18 -12.16 -22.33 8.79
N PRO A 19 -10.92 -22.75 9.07
CA PRO A 19 -9.89 -21.81 9.44
C PRO A 19 -9.75 -20.77 8.34
N PRO A 20 -9.53 -19.48 8.69
CA PRO A 20 -9.30 -18.44 7.68
C PRO A 20 -8.14 -18.91 6.80
N ARG A 21 -8.40 -19.14 5.52
CA ARG A 21 -7.36 -19.34 4.53
C ARG A 21 -7.02 -18.00 3.96
N GLU A 22 -5.79 -17.60 4.15
CA GLU A 22 -5.18 -16.51 3.39
C GLU A 22 -5.11 -17.00 1.94
N ILE A 23 -5.99 -16.46 1.09
CA ILE A 23 -5.87 -16.65 -0.35
C ILE A 23 -4.85 -15.62 -0.81
N VAL A 24 -3.59 -16.01 -0.87
CA VAL A 24 -2.58 -15.24 -1.57
C VAL A 24 -2.92 -15.33 -3.06
N ILE A 25 -3.63 -14.34 -3.56
CA ILE A 25 -3.79 -14.14 -5.01
C ILE A 25 -2.44 -13.60 -5.47
N THR A 26 -1.59 -14.47 -5.97
CA THR A 26 -0.39 -14.07 -6.71
C THR A 26 -0.87 -13.47 -8.03
N LYS A 27 -1.09 -12.16 -8.04
CA LYS A 27 -1.34 -11.43 -9.27
C LYS A 27 -0.02 -11.39 -10.03
N GLU A 28 -0.02 -11.76 -11.30
CA GLU A 28 1.18 -11.71 -12.14
C GLU A 28 1.81 -10.30 -12.06
N ILE A 29 3.14 -10.24 -12.10
CA ILE A 29 3.95 -9.03 -11.91
C ILE A 29 3.54 -7.87 -12.86
N ASP A 30 2.93 -8.19 -14.00
CA ASP A 30 2.44 -7.18 -14.96
C ASP A 30 1.33 -6.26 -14.43
N ASP A 31 0.59 -6.68 -13.41
CA ASP A 31 -0.45 -5.86 -12.77
C ASP A 31 0.09 -4.94 -11.64
N LEU A 32 1.34 -5.13 -11.22
CA LEU A 32 2.02 -4.28 -10.23
C LEU A 32 2.67 -3.03 -10.85
N VAL A 33 2.29 -2.66 -12.05
CA VAL A 33 2.78 -1.45 -12.75
C VAL A 33 2.40 -0.16 -12.01
N LYS A 34 1.41 -0.22 -11.10
CA LYS A 34 1.04 0.91 -10.25
C LYS A 34 1.73 0.81 -8.89
N ILE A 35 2.59 1.77 -8.58
CA ILE A 35 3.31 1.84 -7.30
C ILE A 35 2.39 1.66 -6.07
N PRO A 36 1.17 2.24 -6.00
CA PRO A 36 0.28 1.98 -4.86
C PRO A 36 -0.05 0.50 -4.62
N SER A 37 0.06 -0.37 -5.61
CA SER A 37 -0.26 -1.80 -5.46
C SER A 37 0.80 -2.60 -4.70
N ILE A 38 2.01 -2.07 -4.52
CA ILE A 38 3.07 -2.70 -3.71
C ILE A 38 2.85 -2.51 -2.21
N PHE A 39 1.93 -1.62 -1.82
CA PHE A 39 1.61 -1.32 -0.43
C PHE A 39 0.40 -2.12 0.07
N SER A 40 0.39 -2.39 1.37
CA SER A 40 -0.75 -2.89 2.11
C SER A 40 -0.95 -2.04 3.35
N ILE A 41 -2.14 -1.49 3.54
CA ILE A 41 -2.46 -0.62 4.67
C ILE A 41 -3.26 -1.41 5.69
N VAL A 42 -2.78 -1.47 6.91
CA VAL A 42 -3.35 -2.28 7.99
C VAL A 42 -3.52 -1.48 9.29
N PRO A 43 -4.51 -1.80 10.12
CA PRO A 43 -4.67 -1.17 11.42
C PRO A 43 -3.69 -1.71 12.46
N VAL A 44 -3.25 -0.84 13.37
CA VAL A 44 -2.58 -1.22 14.61
C VAL A 44 -3.56 -1.07 15.75
N TYR A 45 -3.68 -2.12 16.57
CA TYR A 45 -4.60 -2.18 17.71
C TYR A 45 -3.97 -1.74 19.03
N ASP A 46 -2.65 -1.52 19.04
CA ASP A 46 -1.93 -0.99 20.21
C ASP A 46 -2.18 0.52 20.31
N GLU A 47 -2.93 0.93 21.32
CA GLU A 47 -3.32 2.33 21.57
C GLU A 47 -2.14 3.23 21.94
N SER A 48 -0.98 2.67 22.28
CA SER A 48 0.25 3.44 22.54
C SER A 48 0.87 4.00 21.26
N ILE A 49 0.55 3.40 20.10
CA ILE A 49 1.04 3.82 18.78
C ILE A 49 0.06 4.84 18.20
N THR A 50 0.52 6.08 18.13
CA THR A 50 -0.29 7.22 17.64
C THR A 50 0.18 7.77 16.29
N TYR A 51 1.11 7.10 15.63
CA TYR A 51 1.72 7.51 14.36
C TYR A 51 1.76 6.35 13.36
N MET A 52 1.87 6.71 12.09
CA MET A 52 2.05 5.75 10.99
C MET A 52 3.45 5.13 11.07
N THR A 53 3.52 3.81 10.86
CA THR A 53 4.77 3.08 10.69
C THR A 53 4.81 2.34 9.36
N VAL A 54 6.03 2.04 8.89
CA VAL A 54 6.25 1.36 7.61
C VAL A 54 7.18 0.18 7.84
N GLU A 55 6.78 -0.99 7.36
CA GLU A 55 7.56 -2.22 7.43
C GLU A 55 7.82 -2.75 6.01
N THR A 56 9.10 -3.04 5.71
CA THR A 56 9.57 -3.43 4.38
C THR A 56 10.05 -4.89 4.31
N SER A 57 9.96 -5.65 5.41
CA SER A 57 10.42 -7.04 5.49
C SER A 57 9.45 -8.07 4.92
N GLN A 58 8.25 -7.65 4.54
CA GLN A 58 7.17 -8.49 4.04
C GLN A 58 7.13 -8.50 2.50
N PRO A 59 6.39 -9.44 1.85
CA PRO A 59 6.22 -9.46 0.40
C PRO A 59 5.64 -8.17 -0.19
N ARG A 60 4.86 -7.44 0.60
CA ARG A 60 4.41 -6.06 0.34
C ARG A 60 4.94 -5.14 1.41
N ILE A 61 5.08 -3.86 1.09
CA ILE A 61 5.35 -2.82 2.07
C ILE A 61 4.11 -2.62 2.92
N ILE A 62 4.22 -2.85 4.22
CA ILE A 62 3.09 -2.71 5.14
C ILE A 62 3.11 -1.31 5.74
N ILE A 63 2.04 -0.57 5.48
CA ILE A 63 1.78 0.72 6.14
C ILE A 63 0.82 0.45 7.30
N GLN A 64 1.28 0.69 8.51
CA GLN A 64 0.50 0.49 9.72
C GLN A 64 -0.05 1.83 10.19
N LEU A 65 -1.37 1.93 10.30
CA LEU A 65 -2.05 3.12 10.83
C LEU A 65 -2.66 2.83 12.19
N PRO A 66 -2.63 3.78 13.16
CA PRO A 66 -3.44 3.68 14.36
C PRO A 66 -4.90 3.38 14.00
N LEU A 67 -5.57 2.52 14.80
CA LEU A 67 -6.92 2.05 14.47
C LEU A 67 -7.92 3.19 14.17
N ALA A 68 -7.83 4.29 14.91
CA ALA A 68 -8.70 5.46 14.70
C ALA A 68 -8.46 6.12 13.34
N ASP A 69 -7.21 6.19 12.90
CA ASP A 69 -6.84 6.79 11.61
C ASP A 69 -7.09 5.82 10.45
N PHE A 70 -6.87 4.51 10.67
CA PHE A 70 -7.24 3.49 9.69
C PHE A 70 -8.74 3.50 9.37
N ARG A 71 -9.61 3.70 10.37
CA ARG A 71 -11.06 3.82 10.16
C ARG A 71 -11.40 5.04 9.29
N LYS A 72 -10.77 6.19 9.54
CA LYS A 72 -10.95 7.39 8.71
C LYS A 72 -10.43 7.18 7.29
N TYR A 73 -9.23 6.58 7.17
CA TYR A 73 -8.66 6.20 5.89
C TYR A 73 -9.62 5.33 5.08
N SER A 74 -10.14 4.25 5.68
CA SER A 74 -11.04 3.32 5.00
C SER A 74 -12.36 3.96 4.55
N LEU A 75 -12.86 4.96 5.28
CA LEU A 75 -14.05 5.72 4.87
C LEU A 75 -13.77 6.63 3.66
N LEU A 76 -12.59 7.25 3.63
CA LEU A 76 -12.18 8.14 2.53
C LEU A 76 -11.80 7.36 1.27
N ASP A 77 -11.19 6.19 1.42
CA ASP A 77 -10.75 5.33 0.31
C ASP A 77 -11.93 4.75 -0.52
N GLN A 78 -13.12 4.73 0.03
CA GLN A 78 -14.34 4.35 -0.71
C GLN A 78 -14.78 5.40 -1.74
N GLY A 79 -14.22 6.60 -1.69
CA GLY A 79 -14.53 7.70 -2.60
C GLY A 79 -13.44 7.92 -3.65
N MET A 80 -13.76 7.74 -4.94
CA MET A 80 -12.80 7.95 -6.04
C MET A 80 -12.13 9.35 -6.02
N LEU A 81 -12.78 10.35 -5.42
CA LEU A 81 -12.29 11.73 -5.35
C LEU A 81 -11.14 11.90 -4.35
N MET A 82 -10.97 10.98 -3.38
CA MET A 82 -9.96 11.12 -2.32
C MET A 82 -8.67 10.33 -2.56
N THR A 83 -8.64 9.47 -3.60
CA THR A 83 -7.50 8.59 -3.88
C THR A 83 -6.17 9.37 -3.98
N GLU A 84 -6.15 10.47 -4.71
CA GLU A 84 -4.92 11.26 -4.89
C GLU A 84 -4.48 11.95 -3.58
N THR A 85 -5.45 12.40 -2.77
CA THR A 85 -5.17 12.97 -1.45
C THR A 85 -4.60 11.91 -0.51
N LEU A 86 -5.18 10.72 -0.49
CA LEU A 86 -4.69 9.60 0.31
C LEU A 86 -3.31 9.12 -0.16
N ASN A 87 -3.07 9.08 -1.47
CA ASN A 87 -1.75 8.79 -2.02
C ASN A 87 -0.72 9.82 -1.57
N ALA A 88 -1.05 11.11 -1.62
CA ALA A 88 -0.14 12.16 -1.17
C ALA A 88 0.14 12.10 0.33
N MET A 89 -0.86 11.77 1.16
CA MET A 89 -0.74 11.76 2.62
C MET A 89 -0.12 10.47 3.18
N VAL A 90 -0.37 9.33 2.56
CA VAL A 90 -0.02 8.01 3.12
C VAL A 90 1.04 7.31 2.27
N ILE A 91 0.84 7.22 0.96
CA ILE A 91 1.75 6.47 0.08
C ILE A 91 3.07 7.21 -0.13
N ILE A 92 3.06 8.53 -0.35
CA ILE A 92 4.31 9.29 -0.58
C ILE A 92 5.26 9.20 0.63
N PRO A 93 4.85 9.46 1.88
CA PRO A 93 5.75 9.32 3.02
C PRO A 93 6.28 7.89 3.19
N ALA A 94 5.44 6.88 2.97
CA ALA A 94 5.86 5.48 3.04
C ALA A 94 6.86 5.12 1.92
N LEU A 95 6.66 5.64 0.72
CA LEU A 95 7.56 5.42 -0.41
C LEU A 95 8.92 6.12 -0.19
N ILE A 96 8.92 7.34 0.35
CA ILE A 96 10.15 8.05 0.73
C ILE A 96 10.94 7.21 1.74
N TYR A 97 10.28 6.76 2.80
CA TYR A 97 10.91 5.89 3.81
C TYR A 97 11.49 4.64 3.16
N THR A 98 10.73 3.97 2.30
CA THR A 98 11.17 2.75 1.61
C THR A 98 12.38 2.99 0.70
N LEU A 99 12.36 4.07 -0.09
CA LEU A 99 13.47 4.43 -0.97
C LEU A 99 14.75 4.77 -0.17
N ASP A 100 14.61 5.47 0.95
CA ASP A 100 15.73 5.76 1.85
C ASP A 100 16.28 4.49 2.51
N GLU A 101 15.41 3.54 2.89
CA GLU A 101 15.82 2.22 3.35
C GLU A 101 16.61 1.46 2.28
N VAL A 102 16.12 1.45 1.04
CA VAL A 102 16.80 0.82 -0.11
C VAL A 102 18.18 1.43 -0.33
N LYS A 103 18.32 2.75 -0.23
CA LYS A 103 19.62 3.44 -0.37
C LYS A 103 20.60 3.15 0.78
N ARG A 104 20.09 3.07 2.02
CA ARG A 104 20.93 2.85 3.22
C ARG A 104 21.38 1.39 3.39
N THR A 105 20.52 0.48 3.01
CA THR A 105 20.80 -0.95 3.11
C THR A 105 21.11 -1.47 1.72
N ASN A 106 22.25 -2.11 1.51
CA ASN A 106 22.57 -2.78 0.25
C ASN A 106 21.53 -3.89 -0.02
N TYR A 107 20.30 -3.48 -0.37
CA TYR A 107 19.14 -4.38 -0.55
C TYR A 107 19.39 -5.46 -1.60
N SER A 108 20.25 -5.17 -2.58
CA SER A 108 20.69 -6.15 -3.59
C SER A 108 21.44 -7.35 -2.98
N GLU A 109 22.10 -7.17 -1.84
CA GLU A 109 22.79 -8.25 -1.12
C GLU A 109 21.87 -8.99 -0.15
N ARG A 110 20.81 -8.34 0.33
CA ARG A 110 19.89 -8.87 1.33
C ARG A 110 18.77 -9.72 0.73
N TYR A 111 18.35 -9.40 -0.48
CA TYR A 111 17.26 -10.07 -1.18
C TYR A 111 17.82 -10.68 -2.46
N HIS A 112 18.29 -11.92 -2.36
CA HIS A 112 18.66 -12.71 -3.54
C HIS A 112 17.43 -12.80 -4.45
N TYR A 113 17.67 -12.69 -5.74
CA TYR A 113 16.71 -12.62 -6.85
C TYR A 113 15.69 -13.76 -6.92
N ASP A 114 15.98 -14.89 -6.28
CA ASP A 114 15.22 -16.14 -6.36
C ASP A 114 14.38 -16.42 -5.09
N ASP A 115 14.39 -15.54 -4.09
CA ASP A 115 13.57 -15.76 -2.91
C ASP A 115 12.24 -15.04 -3.07
N ASP A 116 11.14 -15.80 -3.04
CA ASP A 116 9.73 -15.34 -3.11
C ASP A 116 9.33 -14.30 -2.04
N GLY A 117 10.33 -13.74 -1.34
CA GLY A 117 10.15 -12.95 -0.14
C GLY A 117 9.74 -11.49 -0.33
N CYS A 118 10.19 -10.79 -1.37
CA CYS A 118 9.97 -9.34 -1.51
C CYS A 118 9.50 -8.92 -2.90
N VAL A 119 8.24 -9.20 -3.20
CA VAL A 119 7.60 -8.86 -4.47
C VAL A 119 7.62 -7.35 -4.76
N TRP A 120 7.49 -6.52 -3.72
CA TRP A 120 7.54 -5.07 -3.85
C TRP A 120 8.88 -4.56 -4.38
N TYR A 121 9.99 -5.18 -3.96
CA TYR A 121 11.33 -4.76 -4.39
C TYR A 121 11.56 -5.02 -5.89
N ALA A 122 11.17 -6.20 -6.36
CA ALA A 122 11.23 -6.55 -7.79
C ALA A 122 10.37 -5.60 -8.64
N SER A 123 9.17 -5.28 -8.15
CA SER A 123 8.26 -4.34 -8.83
C SER A 123 8.82 -2.92 -8.86
N LEU A 124 9.35 -2.44 -7.74
CA LEU A 124 9.97 -1.10 -7.65
C LEU A 124 11.17 -1.00 -8.60
N ARG A 125 12.04 -2.00 -8.61
CA ARG A 125 13.21 -2.09 -9.50
C ARG A 125 12.79 -2.06 -10.97
N LYS A 126 11.78 -2.86 -11.35
CA LYS A 126 11.25 -2.90 -12.71
C LYS A 126 10.76 -1.51 -13.15
N VAL A 127 9.96 -0.85 -12.32
CA VAL A 127 9.42 0.49 -12.62
C VAL A 127 10.54 1.53 -12.73
N LEU A 128 11.53 1.50 -11.84
CA LEU A 128 12.67 2.42 -11.88
C LEU A 128 13.49 2.24 -13.14
N SER A 129 13.81 1.01 -13.52
CA SER A 129 14.56 0.72 -14.74
C SER A 129 13.78 1.07 -16.00
N GLU A 130 12.52 0.63 -16.11
CA GLU A 130 11.74 0.81 -17.35
C GLU A 130 11.23 2.24 -17.58
N LYS A 131 10.76 2.92 -16.52
CA LYS A 131 10.18 4.26 -16.67
C LYS A 131 11.19 5.39 -16.48
N PHE A 132 12.22 5.18 -15.68
CA PHE A 132 13.15 6.24 -15.29
C PHE A 132 14.58 5.98 -15.76
N ASN A 133 14.85 4.82 -16.37
CA ASN A 133 16.19 4.37 -16.77
C ASN A 133 17.19 4.48 -15.60
N CYS A 134 16.73 4.14 -14.39
CA CYS A 134 17.46 4.27 -13.15
C CYS A 134 17.49 2.92 -12.46
N ASP A 135 18.66 2.31 -12.34
CA ASP A 135 18.83 1.02 -11.68
C ASP A 135 19.14 1.20 -10.19
N ILE A 136 18.46 0.41 -9.34
CA ILE A 136 18.75 0.38 -7.90
C ILE A 136 20.21 -0.06 -7.68
N GLY A 137 20.94 0.70 -6.86
CA GLY A 137 22.37 0.49 -6.62
C GLY A 137 23.28 1.17 -7.64
N SER A 138 22.75 1.89 -8.61
CA SER A 138 23.54 2.78 -9.45
C SER A 138 23.89 4.08 -8.72
N GLN A 139 24.99 4.71 -9.11
CA GLN A 139 25.38 6.03 -8.59
C GLN A 139 24.26 7.07 -8.84
N GLU A 140 23.54 6.95 -9.93
CA GLU A 140 22.42 7.82 -10.30
C GLU A 140 21.26 7.65 -9.32
N PHE A 141 20.91 6.42 -8.95
CA PHE A 141 19.89 6.14 -7.93
C PHE A 141 20.32 6.69 -6.56
N ASP A 142 21.55 6.40 -6.13
CA ASP A 142 22.05 6.80 -4.81
C ASP A 142 22.11 8.32 -4.65
N SER A 143 22.47 9.05 -5.72
CA SER A 143 22.54 10.51 -5.73
C SER A 143 21.19 11.19 -5.97
N SER A 144 20.14 10.46 -6.39
CA SER A 144 18.83 11.02 -6.68
C SER A 144 18.16 11.59 -5.43
N ASN A 145 17.32 12.62 -5.63
CA ASN A 145 16.49 13.15 -4.55
C ASN A 145 15.30 12.20 -4.31
N THR A 146 15.23 11.59 -3.12
CA THR A 146 14.22 10.60 -2.76
C THR A 146 12.80 11.17 -2.82
N MET A 147 12.60 12.41 -2.39
CA MET A 147 11.29 13.09 -2.44
C MET A 147 10.83 13.29 -3.88
N GLU A 148 11.73 13.75 -4.77
CA GLU A 148 11.42 13.92 -6.19
C GLU A 148 11.08 12.58 -6.83
N LEU A 149 11.90 11.56 -6.57
CA LEU A 149 11.72 10.23 -7.12
C LEU A 149 10.38 9.62 -6.67
N ALA A 150 10.03 9.74 -5.38
CA ALA A 150 8.76 9.26 -4.85
C ALA A 150 7.55 9.94 -5.53
N GLN A 151 7.58 11.24 -5.72
CA GLN A 151 6.49 11.98 -6.38
C GLN A 151 6.35 11.58 -7.85
N ARG A 152 7.44 11.40 -8.56
CA ARG A 152 7.44 10.95 -9.96
C ARG A 152 6.89 9.53 -10.10
N LEU A 153 7.24 8.63 -9.18
CA LEU A 153 6.77 7.24 -9.15
C LEU A 153 5.25 7.13 -8.97
N VAL A 154 4.63 8.06 -8.25
CA VAL A 154 3.17 8.10 -8.02
C VAL A 154 2.47 9.12 -8.93
N GLU A 155 3.16 9.62 -9.97
CA GLU A 155 2.60 10.54 -10.96
C GLU A 155 2.06 11.86 -10.38
N GLU A 156 2.88 12.50 -9.54
CA GLU A 156 2.64 13.82 -8.96
C GLU A 156 1.33 13.93 -8.14
N PRO A 157 1.08 13.04 -7.16
CA PRO A 157 -0.20 13.00 -6.44
C PRO A 157 -0.47 14.26 -5.62
N MET A 158 0.55 15.00 -5.21
CA MET A 158 0.39 16.26 -4.47
C MET A 158 -0.36 17.31 -5.30
N ARG A 159 0.02 17.49 -6.57
CA ARG A 159 -0.66 18.42 -7.48
C ARG A 159 -2.13 18.03 -7.67
N LYS A 160 -2.36 16.75 -7.99
CA LYS A 160 -3.71 16.19 -8.18
C LYS A 160 -4.56 16.31 -6.92
N ALA A 161 -3.97 16.06 -5.74
CA ALA A 161 -4.64 16.22 -4.46
C ALA A 161 -5.07 17.67 -4.20
N LEU A 162 -4.21 18.64 -4.47
CA LEU A 162 -4.54 20.07 -4.31
C LEU A 162 -5.66 20.49 -5.26
N ASP A 163 -5.63 20.06 -6.51
CA ASP A 163 -6.70 20.34 -7.48
C ASP A 163 -8.04 19.74 -7.03
N THR A 164 -8.02 18.51 -6.50
CA THR A 164 -9.21 17.86 -5.94
C THR A 164 -9.77 18.62 -4.75
N LEU A 165 -8.92 19.02 -3.81
CA LEU A 165 -9.35 19.76 -2.62
C LEU A 165 -9.93 21.14 -2.98
N LEU A 166 -9.35 21.84 -3.95
CA LEU A 166 -9.87 23.10 -4.45
C LEU A 166 -11.25 22.91 -5.09
N THR A 167 -11.45 21.86 -5.88
CA THR A 167 -12.74 21.56 -6.50
C THR A 167 -13.82 21.27 -5.45
N LEU A 168 -13.49 20.47 -4.43
CA LEU A 168 -14.41 20.15 -3.33
C LEU A 168 -14.75 21.40 -2.50
N GLY A 169 -13.77 22.25 -2.23
CA GLY A 169 -14.00 23.51 -1.53
C GLY A 169 -14.88 24.52 -2.29
N ALA A 170 -14.77 24.54 -3.61
CA ALA A 170 -15.61 25.39 -4.46
C ALA A 170 -17.08 24.95 -4.51
N THR A 171 -17.33 23.62 -4.52
CA THR A 171 -18.70 23.09 -4.51
C THR A 171 -19.44 23.35 -3.20
N GLN A 172 -18.75 23.38 -2.07
CA GLN A 172 -19.36 23.71 -0.76
C GLN A 172 -19.74 25.18 -0.63
N ASN A 173 -19.07 26.08 -1.33
CA ASN A 173 -19.37 27.53 -1.29
C ASN A 173 -20.42 27.97 -2.31
N GLY A 174 -20.84 27.10 -3.22
CA GLY A 174 -21.84 27.39 -4.26
C GLY A 174 -23.30 27.18 -3.86
N ASP A 175 -23.60 26.45 -2.80
CA ASP A 175 -24.97 26.14 -2.35
C ASP A 175 -25.51 27.09 -1.28
N GLY A 176 -24.85 28.21 -1.05
CA GLY A 176 -25.17 29.18 0.02
C GLY A 176 -25.79 30.51 -0.46
N ASN A 177 -26.49 30.54 -1.63
CA ASN A 177 -27.15 31.79 -2.07
C ASN A 177 -28.61 31.53 -2.49
#